data_4884d6bd364c3a96f2ee315f27b8e723
#
_entry.id   4884d6bd364c3a96f2ee315f27b8e723
#
_cell.length_a   1.000
_cell.length_b   1.000
_cell.length_c   1.000
_cell.angle_alpha   90.00
_cell.angle_beta   90.00
_cell.angle_gamma   90.00
#
_symmetry.space_group_name_H-M   'P 1'
#
loop_
_entity.id
_entity.type
_entity.pdbx_description
1 polymer ?
#
loop_
_entity_poly.entity_id
_entity_poly.type
_entity_poly.pdbx_seq_one_letter_code
_entity_poly.pdbx_strand_id
1 'polypeptide(L)'
;SASGSTAPETHVSKILIAEDDTAVREFVSRALVNAGHDVTATADGVQALEALEKDTFELLLSDIVMPELDGIALALKVSRDWPDMPILLMTGYAAERQRAHNLDALIHDVISKPFTLQQICEAADTVLSARA
;
A
#
# COMPACT_ATOMS: atom_id res chain seq x y z
N SER A 1 -27.44 -0.41 -11.56
CA SER A 1 -27.45 -0.84 -11.53
C SER A 1 -27.89 -1.19 -11.33
N ALA A 2 -28.01 -1.20 -11.43
CA ALA A 2 -28.22 -1.63 -11.25
C ALA A 2 -28.54 -2.09 -11.03
N SER A 3 -28.78 -1.94 -11.25
CA SER A 3 -28.86 -2.55 -11.00
C SER A 3 -28.72 -3.08 -10.51
N GLY A 4 -28.80 -3.02 -10.50
CA GLY A 4 -28.51 -3.53 -10.04
C GLY A 4 -28.24 -3.93 -9.44
N SER A 5 -28.04 -3.91 -9.48
CA SER A 5 -27.64 -4.48 -9.05
C SER A 5 -27.42 -4.86 -8.30
N THR A 6 -27.72 -4.75 -8.10
CA THR A 6 -27.22 -5.24 -7.20
C THR A 6 -26.17 -6.21 -6.85
N ALA A 7 -25.28 -6.54 -7.53
CA ALA A 7 -24.08 -7.22 -7.17
C ALA A 7 -23.35 -6.40 -6.12
N PRO A 8 -22.85 -7.05 -5.06
CA PRO A 8 -22.03 -6.31 -4.10
C PRO A 8 -20.93 -5.64 -4.88
N GLU A 9 -20.83 -4.37 -4.69
CA GLU A 9 -19.82 -3.57 -5.33
C GLU A 9 -18.47 -4.06 -4.93
N THR A 10 -17.81 -4.80 -5.79
CA THR A 10 -16.40 -4.98 -5.61
C THR A 10 -15.78 -3.65 -5.98
N HIS A 11 -15.46 -2.88 -5.00
CA HIS A 11 -14.83 -1.60 -5.25
C HIS A 11 -13.41 -1.86 -5.78
N VAL A 12 -13.18 -1.53 -7.05
CA VAL A 12 -11.86 -1.63 -7.67
C VAL A 12 -11.07 -0.42 -7.27
N SER A 13 -9.99 -0.63 -6.51
CA SER A 13 -9.12 0.45 -6.07
C SER A 13 -7.80 0.41 -6.82
N LYS A 14 -7.23 1.58 -7.08
CA LYS A 14 -5.91 1.69 -7.68
C LYS A 14 -4.89 1.70 -6.54
N ILE A 15 -4.03 0.70 -6.49
CA ILE A 15 -3.07 0.50 -5.42
C ILE A 15 -1.65 0.62 -5.97
N LEU A 16 -0.84 1.44 -5.33
CA LEU A 16 0.58 1.59 -5.65
C LEU A 16 1.40 0.79 -4.66
N ILE A 17 2.26 -0.09 -5.17
CA ILE A 17 3.15 -0.90 -4.35
C ILE A 17 4.58 -0.43 -4.53
N ALA A 18 5.30 -0.29 -3.42
CA ALA A 18 6.74 -0.02 -3.42
C ALA A 18 7.44 -1.12 -2.61
N GLU A 19 8.17 -1.99 -3.29
CA GLU A 19 8.82 -3.15 -2.68
C GLU A 19 10.01 -3.57 -3.54
N ASP A 20 11.21 -3.57 -2.97
CA ASP A 20 12.40 -3.90 -3.72
C ASP A 20 12.65 -5.40 -3.89
N ASP A 21 12.11 -6.24 -3.01
CA ASP A 21 12.22 -7.69 -3.15
C ASP A 21 11.25 -8.16 -4.23
N THR A 22 11.78 -8.72 -5.31
CA THR A 22 10.98 -9.14 -6.46
C THR A 22 9.93 -10.18 -6.07
N ALA A 23 10.29 -11.15 -5.24
CA ALA A 23 9.36 -12.21 -4.85
C ALA A 23 8.19 -11.65 -4.02
N VAL A 24 8.49 -10.78 -3.07
CA VAL A 24 7.45 -10.16 -2.24
C VAL A 24 6.57 -9.23 -3.10
N ARG A 25 7.20 -8.44 -3.96
CA ARG A 25 6.47 -7.54 -4.85
C ARG A 25 5.49 -8.30 -5.74
N GLU A 26 5.93 -9.41 -6.32
CA GLU A 26 5.06 -10.22 -7.17
C GLU A 26 3.96 -10.89 -6.37
N PHE A 27 4.28 -11.39 -5.17
CA PHE A 27 3.30 -12.01 -4.30
C PHE A 27 2.18 -11.04 -3.94
N VAL A 28 2.55 -9.86 -3.48
CA VAL A 28 1.60 -8.82 -3.08
C VAL A 28 0.78 -8.34 -4.26
N SER A 29 1.45 -8.09 -5.40
CA SER A 29 0.77 -7.66 -6.62
C SER A 29 -0.28 -8.66 -7.06
N ARG A 30 0.09 -9.95 -7.08
CA ARG A 30 -0.82 -11.01 -7.50
C ARG A 30 -2.01 -11.14 -6.55
N ALA A 31 -1.75 -11.04 -5.25
CA ALA A 31 -2.81 -11.13 -4.25
C ALA A 31 -3.86 -10.03 -4.46
N LEU A 32 -3.40 -8.80 -4.67
CA LEU A 32 -4.31 -7.67 -4.81
C LEU A 32 -5.00 -7.65 -6.17
N VAL A 33 -4.31 -8.07 -7.23
CA VAL A 33 -4.95 -8.21 -8.55
C VAL A 33 -6.04 -9.28 -8.49
N ASN A 34 -5.77 -10.40 -7.83
CA ASN A 34 -6.77 -11.45 -7.69
C ASN A 34 -7.96 -11.00 -6.85
N ALA A 35 -7.77 -10.03 -5.96
CA ALA A 35 -8.87 -9.45 -5.18
C ALA A 35 -9.66 -8.41 -5.98
N GLY A 36 -9.27 -8.12 -7.21
CA GLY A 36 -10.00 -7.24 -8.10
C GLY A 36 -9.48 -5.82 -8.19
N HIS A 37 -8.31 -5.53 -7.60
CA HIS A 37 -7.75 -4.18 -7.63
C HIS A 37 -6.84 -3.96 -8.84
N ASP A 38 -6.67 -2.69 -9.19
CA ASP A 38 -5.74 -2.26 -10.23
C ASP A 38 -4.41 -1.92 -9.54
N VAL A 39 -3.37 -2.64 -9.86
CA VAL A 39 -2.09 -2.57 -9.13
C VAL A 39 -0.98 -2.04 -10.02
N THR A 40 -0.23 -1.06 -9.51
CA THR A 40 1.02 -0.61 -10.11
C THR A 40 2.14 -0.94 -9.13
N ALA A 41 3.10 -1.75 -9.55
CA ALA A 41 4.18 -2.18 -8.68
C ALA A 41 5.48 -1.46 -9.05
N THR A 42 6.17 -0.96 -8.03
CA THR A 42 7.45 -0.29 -8.20
C THR A 42 8.48 -0.93 -7.28
N ALA A 43 9.76 -0.72 -7.57
CA ALA A 43 10.86 -1.39 -6.86
C ALA A 43 11.47 -0.53 -5.77
N ASP A 44 11.18 0.76 -5.73
CA ASP A 44 11.71 1.65 -4.69
C ASP A 44 10.85 2.90 -4.57
N GLY A 45 11.20 3.74 -3.60
CA GLY A 45 10.43 4.94 -3.31
C GLY A 45 10.50 5.99 -4.41
N VAL A 46 11.60 6.06 -5.14
CA VAL A 46 11.74 7.02 -6.24
C VAL A 46 10.78 6.67 -7.37
N GLN A 47 10.72 5.38 -7.73
CA GLN A 47 9.77 4.91 -8.74
C GLN A 47 8.33 5.14 -8.30
N ALA A 48 8.06 4.95 -7.01
CA ALA A 48 6.71 5.18 -6.47
C ALA A 48 6.31 6.65 -6.61
N LEU A 49 7.21 7.57 -6.31
CA LEU A 49 6.92 9.00 -6.47
C LEU A 49 6.68 9.36 -7.92
N GLU A 50 7.45 8.79 -8.84
CA GLU A 50 7.24 9.02 -10.25
C GLU A 50 5.85 8.55 -10.70
N ALA A 51 5.42 7.40 -10.20
CA ALA A 51 4.09 6.89 -10.50
C ALA A 51 3.00 7.83 -9.96
N LEU A 52 3.19 8.35 -8.76
CA LEU A 52 2.22 9.28 -8.16
C LEU A 52 2.10 10.59 -8.92
N GLU A 53 3.15 11.01 -9.58
CA GLU A 53 3.11 12.23 -10.40
C GLU A 53 2.36 12.02 -11.71
N LYS A 54 2.25 10.78 -12.16
CA LYS A 54 1.64 10.44 -13.45
C LYS A 54 0.21 9.96 -13.34
N ASP A 55 -0.20 9.47 -12.17
CA ASP A 55 -1.50 8.84 -11.98
C ASP A 55 -1.97 9.05 -10.56
N THR A 56 -3.26 8.74 -10.31
CA THR A 56 -3.83 8.81 -8.97
C THR A 56 -3.98 7.40 -8.41
N PHE A 57 -3.79 7.29 -7.09
CA PHE A 57 -3.91 6.01 -6.41
C PHE A 57 -4.74 6.19 -5.14
N GLU A 58 -5.33 5.09 -4.69
CA GLU A 58 -6.21 5.09 -3.52
C GLU A 58 -5.53 4.52 -2.29
N LEU A 59 -4.37 3.87 -2.48
CA LEU A 59 -3.60 3.29 -1.39
C LEU A 59 -2.14 3.17 -1.80
N LEU A 60 -1.23 3.54 -0.89
CA LEU A 60 0.19 3.24 -1.01
C LEU A 60 0.51 2.08 -0.08
N LEU A 61 1.04 1.00 -0.63
CA LEU A 61 1.51 -0.15 0.13
C LEU A 61 3.01 -0.25 -0.07
N SER A 62 3.79 0.03 0.97
CA SER A 62 5.23 0.16 0.84
C SER A 62 6.00 -0.63 1.89
N ASP A 63 7.08 -1.26 1.46
CA ASP A 63 8.07 -1.78 2.39
C ASP A 63 8.81 -0.62 3.06
N ILE A 64 9.34 -0.85 4.24
CA ILE A 64 10.09 0.17 4.96
C ILE A 64 11.53 0.24 4.46
N VAL A 65 12.18 -0.91 4.31
CA VAL A 65 13.60 -0.95 3.89
C VAL A 65 13.68 -1.11 2.38
N MET A 66 14.08 -0.04 1.69
CA MET A 66 14.25 -0.03 0.24
C MET A 66 15.46 0.83 -0.12
N PRO A 67 16.11 0.56 -1.26
CA PRO A 67 17.19 1.41 -1.72
C PRO A 67 16.65 2.77 -2.18
N GLU A 68 17.51 3.75 -2.28
CA GLU A 68 17.24 5.12 -2.73
C GLU A 68 16.42 5.89 -1.71
N LEU A 69 15.13 5.59 -1.60
CA LEU A 69 14.21 6.27 -0.69
C LEU A 69 13.43 5.20 0.08
N ASP A 70 13.66 5.09 1.37
CA ASP A 70 13.01 4.08 2.18
C ASP A 70 11.52 4.41 2.42
N GLY A 71 10.78 3.41 2.94
CA GLY A 71 9.35 3.55 3.11
C GLY A 71 8.92 4.61 4.12
N ILE A 72 9.74 4.88 5.12
CA ILE A 72 9.45 5.93 6.10
C ILE A 72 9.56 7.30 5.44
N ALA A 73 10.64 7.54 4.70
CA ALA A 73 10.83 8.79 3.97
C ALA A 73 9.74 8.97 2.91
N LEU A 74 9.40 7.88 2.22
CA LEU A 74 8.32 7.89 1.23
C LEU A 74 6.99 8.24 1.89
N ALA A 75 6.68 7.65 3.04
CA ALA A 75 5.43 7.92 3.75
C ALA A 75 5.33 9.38 4.17
N LEU A 76 6.43 9.96 4.66
CA LEU A 76 6.46 11.37 5.05
C LEU A 76 6.17 12.27 3.86
N LYS A 77 6.80 11.99 2.72
CA LYS A 77 6.61 12.81 1.52
C LYS A 77 5.20 12.66 0.97
N VAL A 78 4.68 11.44 0.96
CA VAL A 78 3.33 11.17 0.45
C VAL A 78 2.27 11.82 1.34
N SER A 79 2.42 11.76 2.65
CA SER A 79 1.43 12.38 3.54
C SER A 79 1.46 13.90 3.42
N ARG A 80 2.58 14.50 3.02
CA ARG A 80 2.65 15.93 2.78
C ARG A 80 2.01 16.32 1.45
N ASP A 81 2.33 15.60 0.37
CA ASP A 81 1.95 15.97 -0.98
C ASP A 81 0.63 15.36 -1.45
N TRP A 82 0.24 14.21 -0.87
CA TRP A 82 -1.01 13.52 -1.17
C TRP A 82 -1.71 13.14 0.14
N PRO A 83 -2.18 14.15 0.91
CA PRO A 83 -2.65 13.92 2.29
C PRO A 83 -3.89 13.03 2.41
N ASP A 84 -4.64 12.88 1.32
CA ASP A 84 -5.85 12.06 1.35
C ASP A 84 -5.60 10.58 1.05
N MET A 85 -4.37 10.23 0.64
CA MET A 85 -4.07 8.86 0.27
C MET A 85 -3.61 8.06 1.49
N PRO A 86 -4.31 6.98 1.84
CA PRO A 86 -3.89 6.14 2.96
C PRO A 86 -2.61 5.39 2.65
N ILE A 87 -1.85 5.09 3.71
CA ILE A 87 -0.55 4.44 3.62
C ILE A 87 -0.55 3.20 4.51
N LEU A 88 -0.17 2.07 3.93
CA LEU A 88 0.01 0.80 4.63
C LEU A 88 1.48 0.40 4.48
N LEU A 89 2.18 0.24 5.60
CA LEU A 89 3.59 -0.13 5.59
C LEU A 89 3.77 -1.62 5.89
N MET A 90 4.76 -2.22 5.20
CA MET A 90 5.16 -3.60 5.43
C MET A 90 6.49 -3.60 6.19
N THR A 91 6.57 -4.36 7.26
CA THR A 91 7.77 -4.39 8.10
C THR A 91 8.21 -5.81 8.38
N GLY A 92 9.52 -6.06 8.35
CA GLY A 92 10.10 -7.36 8.64
C GLY A 92 10.81 -7.45 9.99
N TYR A 93 11.09 -6.31 10.62
CA TYR A 93 11.90 -6.27 11.83
C TYR A 93 11.28 -5.38 12.89
N ALA A 94 11.56 -5.70 14.16
CA ALA A 94 11.04 -4.94 15.29
C ALA A 94 11.47 -3.47 15.26
N ALA A 95 12.71 -3.20 14.85
CA ALA A 95 13.21 -1.82 14.76
C ALA A 95 12.44 -1.01 13.73
N GLU A 96 12.08 -1.63 12.60
CA GLU A 96 11.28 -0.97 11.57
C GLU A 96 9.87 -0.68 12.06
N ARG A 97 9.29 -1.63 12.80
CA ARG A 97 7.97 -1.45 13.37
C ARG A 97 7.97 -0.28 14.36
N GLN A 98 9.01 -0.15 15.16
CA GLN A 98 9.13 0.96 16.11
C GLN A 98 9.21 2.30 15.38
N ARG A 99 9.98 2.36 14.28
CA ARG A 99 10.04 3.58 13.47
C ARG A 99 8.67 3.93 12.89
N ALA A 100 7.93 2.91 12.43
CA ALA A 100 6.59 3.12 11.88
C ALA A 100 5.61 3.61 12.96
N HIS A 101 5.70 3.08 14.18
CA HIS A 101 4.85 3.52 15.28
C HIS A 101 5.03 5.00 15.61
N ASN A 102 6.23 5.53 15.41
CA ASN A 102 6.49 6.95 15.66
C ASN A 102 5.79 7.85 14.64
N LEU A 103 5.20 7.27 13.59
CA LEU A 103 4.50 8.00 12.54
C LEU A 103 3.00 7.68 12.50
N ASP A 104 2.43 7.25 13.63
CA ASP A 104 1.02 6.82 13.68
C ASP A 104 0.05 7.85 13.11
N ALA A 105 0.37 9.14 13.21
CA ALA A 105 -0.49 10.19 12.67
C ALA A 105 -0.46 10.25 11.14
N LEU A 106 0.56 9.66 10.51
CA LEU A 106 0.79 9.77 9.06
C LEU A 106 0.46 8.50 8.31
N ILE A 107 0.57 7.34 8.95
CA ILE A 107 0.32 6.05 8.32
C ILE A 107 -0.96 5.45 8.87
N HIS A 108 -1.60 4.61 8.08
CA HIS A 108 -2.92 4.08 8.45
C HIS A 108 -2.82 2.70 9.08
N ASP A 109 -1.80 1.92 8.74
CA ASP A 109 -1.59 0.61 9.34
C ASP A 109 -0.20 0.10 9.00
N VAL A 110 0.20 -0.94 9.73
CA VAL A 110 1.48 -1.62 9.52
C VAL A 110 1.20 -3.12 9.52
N ILE A 111 1.68 -3.83 8.51
CA ILE A 111 1.55 -5.27 8.44
C ILE A 111 2.93 -5.92 8.55
N SER A 112 3.04 -6.97 9.34
CA SER A 112 4.31 -7.65 9.59
C SER A 112 4.56 -8.78 8.61
N LYS A 113 5.77 -8.86 8.08
CA LYS A 113 6.20 -10.00 7.28
C LYS A 113 6.63 -11.14 8.22
N PRO A 114 6.44 -12.39 7.87
CA PRO A 114 5.75 -12.85 6.67
C PRO A 114 4.24 -12.76 6.85
N PHE A 115 3.53 -12.54 5.75
CA PHE A 115 2.06 -12.49 5.77
C PHE A 115 1.51 -13.41 4.69
N THR A 116 0.27 -13.87 4.90
CA THR A 116 -0.43 -14.68 3.91
C THR A 116 -1.13 -13.78 2.90
N LEU A 117 -1.55 -14.38 1.80
CA LEU A 117 -2.35 -13.71 0.80
C LEU A 117 -3.61 -13.10 1.43
N GLN A 118 -4.28 -13.85 2.31
CA GLN A 118 -5.47 -13.37 2.99
C GLN A 118 -5.15 -12.16 3.88
N GLN A 119 -4.04 -12.22 4.61
CA GLN A 119 -3.67 -11.13 5.53
C GLN A 119 -3.40 -9.82 4.80
N ILE A 120 -2.69 -9.88 3.66
CA ILE A 120 -2.40 -8.64 2.92
C ILE A 120 -3.67 -8.07 2.30
N CYS A 121 -4.56 -8.93 1.80
CA CYS A 121 -5.81 -8.46 1.24
C CYS A 121 -6.72 -7.86 2.30
N GLU A 122 -6.80 -8.47 3.48
CA GLU A 122 -7.60 -7.93 4.59
C GLU A 122 -7.05 -6.60 5.09
N ALA A 123 -5.71 -6.47 5.17
CA ALA A 123 -5.10 -5.22 5.60
C ALA A 123 -5.41 -4.10 4.62
N ALA A 124 -5.30 -4.37 3.33
CA ALA A 124 -5.61 -3.39 2.30
C ALA A 124 -7.09 -2.99 2.36
N ASP A 125 -7.98 -3.96 2.48
CA ASP A 125 -9.42 -3.70 2.57
C ASP A 125 -9.77 -2.86 3.79
N THR A 126 -9.15 -3.15 4.93
CA THR A 126 -9.39 -2.41 6.17
C THR A 126 -9.01 -0.94 6.00
N VAL A 127 -7.84 -0.69 5.42
CA VAL A 127 -7.36 0.68 5.21
C VAL A 127 -8.23 1.41 4.19
N LEU A 128 -8.57 0.75 3.08
CA LEU A 128 -9.40 1.35 2.05
C LEU A 128 -10.81 1.65 2.55
N SER A 129 -11.37 0.77 3.38
CA SER A 129 -12.72 0.97 3.95
C SER A 129 -12.74 2.14 4.93
N ALA A 130 -11.64 2.34 5.66
CA ALA A 130 -11.57 3.40 6.67
C ALA A 130 -11.59 4.80 6.05
N ARG A 131 -11.22 4.94 4.77
CA ARG A 131 -11.21 6.25 4.14
C ARG A 131 -12.58 6.66 3.59
N ALA A 132 -13.49 5.72 3.51
CA ALA A 132 -14.83 5.98 2.94
C ALA A 132 -15.71 6.85 3.86
#